data_ef409f8aec3ac0bf96e6d072fc5274e4
#
_entry.id   ef409f8aec3ac0bf96e6d072fc5274e4
#
_cell.length_a   1.000
_cell.length_b   1.000
_cell.length_c   1.000
_cell.angle_alpha   90.00
_cell.angle_beta   90.00
_cell.angle_gamma   90.00
#
_symmetry.space_group_name_H-M   'P 1'
#
loop_
_entity.id
_entity.type
_entity.pdbx_description
1 polymer ?
#
loop_
_entity_poly.entity_id
_entity_poly.type
_entity_poly.pdbx_seq_one_letter_code
_entity_poly.pdbx_strand_id
1 'polypeptide(L)'
;MLSKFKIDTKVSNAINDGKAVVALESTLISHGLPYPANIKVANDSIKAVEESGSVAATIGIIKGEIKIGLNDEDLEILATSKNVDKVSLHNIALSIYEKKNAATTVATSINIASKIGINFFATGGIGGVHLGAEKNSDVSADLTELSNNKMFVISSGAKSILDLEKTFEKLETLGIPRIAYNSDFMPGFWYEETNFKVDKNFKNITDIAKYLKIIENFHHKSSVLIFNKVPKEKAIDKNLIQNWIELSIDRAKELDIAGKDLTPFLISEINSLSQNKSLDANTALIVNNALLAGKIAKNFSLV
;
A
#
# COMPACT_ATOMS: atom_id res chain seq x y z
N MET A 1 12.73 22.20 6.35
CA MET A 1 11.98 20.98 6.67
C MET A 1 12.61 19.73 6.03
N LEU A 2 13.20 19.85 4.84
CA LEU A 2 13.87 18.73 4.11
C LEU A 2 15.12 18.15 4.81
N SER A 3 15.78 18.89 5.70
CA SER A 3 16.97 18.43 6.44
C SER A 3 16.74 17.27 7.42
N LYS A 4 15.48 16.84 7.59
CA LYS A 4 15.12 15.71 8.46
C LYS A 4 15.00 14.37 7.73
N PHE A 5 15.08 14.38 6.38
CA PHE A 5 14.96 13.19 5.55
C PHE A 5 16.27 12.93 4.82
N LYS A 6 16.70 11.69 4.77
CA LYS A 6 17.76 11.24 3.86
C LYS A 6 17.09 10.79 2.56
N ILE A 7 17.13 11.64 1.55
CA ILE A 7 16.57 11.37 0.24
C ILE A 7 17.69 10.88 -0.67
N ASP A 8 17.49 9.74 -1.31
CA ASP A 8 18.42 9.23 -2.33
C ASP A 8 18.62 10.24 -3.46
N THR A 9 19.84 10.30 -4.00
CA THR A 9 20.21 11.28 -5.03
C THR A 9 19.36 11.14 -6.30
N LYS A 10 19.05 9.91 -6.74
CA LYS A 10 18.20 9.65 -7.92
C LYS A 10 16.78 10.18 -7.68
N VAL A 11 16.23 9.95 -6.48
CA VAL A 11 14.90 10.45 -6.09
C VAL A 11 14.90 11.97 -6.00
N SER A 12 15.89 12.57 -5.33
CA SER A 12 16.02 14.02 -5.18
C SER A 12 16.12 14.73 -6.54
N ASN A 13 16.98 14.22 -7.43
CA ASN A 13 17.12 14.75 -8.77
C ASN A 13 15.80 14.62 -9.57
N ALA A 14 15.12 13.48 -9.46
CA ALA A 14 13.85 13.29 -10.16
C ALA A 14 12.77 14.27 -9.70
N ILE A 15 12.66 14.53 -8.39
CA ILE A 15 11.73 15.54 -7.84
C ILE A 15 12.07 16.93 -8.37
N ASN A 16 13.35 17.34 -8.31
CA ASN A 16 13.81 18.65 -8.75
C ASN A 16 13.60 18.86 -10.28
N ASP A 17 13.76 17.80 -11.06
CA ASP A 17 13.56 17.82 -12.52
C ASP A 17 12.07 17.70 -12.92
N GLY A 18 11.14 17.60 -11.97
CA GLY A 18 9.71 17.37 -12.25
C GLY A 18 9.41 16.01 -12.89
N LYS A 19 10.31 15.03 -12.74
CA LYS A 19 10.11 13.67 -13.24
C LYS A 19 9.16 12.88 -12.34
N ALA A 20 8.52 11.86 -12.92
CA ALA A 20 7.61 10.99 -12.21
C ALA A 20 8.33 10.16 -11.13
N VAL A 21 7.87 10.27 -9.88
CA VAL A 21 8.35 9.50 -8.75
C VAL A 21 7.18 8.75 -8.12
N VAL A 22 7.38 7.47 -7.79
CA VAL A 22 6.40 6.63 -7.10
C VAL A 22 6.98 6.18 -5.77
N ALA A 23 6.33 6.54 -4.67
CA ALA A 23 6.67 6.06 -3.34
C ALA A 23 6.17 4.61 -3.14
N LEU A 24 6.94 3.82 -2.40
CA LEU A 24 6.63 2.44 -2.01
C LEU A 24 6.77 2.30 -0.49
N GLU A 25 5.87 1.53 0.13
CA GLU A 25 5.99 1.19 1.55
C GLU A 25 7.07 0.12 1.80
N SER A 26 7.45 -0.05 3.06
CA SER A 26 8.39 -1.10 3.47
C SER A 26 7.80 -2.12 4.45
N THR A 27 6.57 -1.93 4.95
CA THR A 27 5.94 -2.92 5.84
C THR A 27 5.82 -4.29 5.19
N LEU A 28 5.57 -4.33 3.87
CA LEU A 28 5.52 -5.59 3.12
C LEU A 28 6.84 -6.37 3.19
N ILE A 29 7.98 -5.67 3.36
CA ILE A 29 9.33 -6.28 3.40
C ILE A 29 9.56 -6.96 4.75
N SER A 30 9.21 -6.29 5.87
CA SER A 30 9.54 -6.78 7.21
C SER A 30 8.42 -7.59 7.87
N HIS A 31 7.15 -7.33 7.50
CA HIS A 31 5.98 -7.86 8.20
C HIS A 31 4.91 -8.45 7.28
N GLY A 32 5.11 -8.40 5.95
CA GLY A 32 4.09 -8.84 4.99
C GLY A 32 4.38 -10.19 4.36
N LEU A 33 5.64 -10.50 4.11
CA LEU A 33 6.07 -11.68 3.35
C LEU A 33 7.30 -12.32 4.01
N PRO A 34 7.46 -13.67 3.92
CA PRO A 34 8.65 -14.34 4.43
C PRO A 34 9.87 -14.10 3.52
N TYR A 35 11.07 -14.14 4.12
CA TYR A 35 12.31 -14.18 3.36
C TYR A 35 12.44 -15.54 2.60
N PRO A 36 12.90 -15.58 1.34
CA PRO A 36 13.41 -14.46 0.51
C PRO A 36 12.33 -13.78 -0.37
N ALA A 37 11.05 -14.17 -0.25
CA ALA A 37 9.97 -13.63 -1.08
C ALA A 37 9.80 -12.11 -0.87
N ASN A 38 9.98 -11.62 0.36
CA ASN A 38 9.87 -10.23 0.73
C ASN A 38 10.86 -9.31 -0.02
N ILE A 39 12.15 -9.65 -0.01
CA ILE A 39 13.17 -8.87 -0.72
C ILE A 39 13.00 -8.95 -2.24
N LYS A 40 12.59 -10.12 -2.73
CA LYS A 40 12.30 -10.30 -4.16
C LYS A 40 11.16 -9.39 -4.61
N VAL A 41 10.05 -9.34 -3.88
CA VAL A 41 8.90 -8.48 -4.22
C VAL A 41 9.27 -7.00 -4.16
N ALA A 42 10.07 -6.58 -3.17
CA ALA A 42 10.56 -5.21 -3.09
C ALA A 42 11.36 -4.83 -4.35
N ASN A 43 12.31 -5.66 -4.74
CA ASN A 43 13.12 -5.43 -5.94
C ASN A 43 12.29 -5.49 -7.24
N ASP A 44 11.37 -6.46 -7.37
CA ASP A 44 10.48 -6.56 -8.52
C ASP A 44 9.55 -5.33 -8.63
N SER A 45 9.11 -4.77 -7.49
CA SER A 45 8.28 -3.55 -7.46
C SER A 45 9.07 -2.31 -7.87
N ILE A 46 10.30 -2.15 -7.37
CA ILE A 46 11.21 -1.07 -7.79
C ILE A 46 11.46 -1.17 -9.30
N LYS A 47 11.80 -2.34 -9.78
CA LYS A 47 12.03 -2.60 -11.22
C LYS A 47 10.80 -2.28 -12.06
N ALA A 48 9.60 -2.68 -11.63
CA ALA A 48 8.35 -2.41 -12.34
C ALA A 48 8.06 -0.90 -12.47
N VAL A 49 8.32 -0.12 -11.42
CA VAL A 49 8.24 1.35 -11.49
C VAL A 49 9.28 1.91 -12.47
N GLU A 50 10.52 1.45 -12.43
CA GLU A 50 11.60 1.94 -13.30
C GLU A 50 11.40 1.59 -14.78
N GLU A 51 10.93 0.38 -15.07
CA GLU A 51 10.57 -0.06 -16.43
C GLU A 51 9.42 0.79 -17.03
N SER A 52 8.57 1.39 -16.19
CA SER A 52 7.54 2.33 -16.66
C SER A 52 8.07 3.71 -17.05
N GLY A 53 9.35 4.01 -16.78
CA GLY A 53 9.99 5.30 -16.98
C GLY A 53 9.80 6.29 -15.83
N SER A 54 9.44 5.80 -14.65
CA SER A 54 9.34 6.55 -13.38
C SER A 54 10.46 6.18 -12.42
N VAL A 55 10.66 6.94 -11.34
CA VAL A 55 11.64 6.65 -10.29
C VAL A 55 10.95 6.05 -9.08
N ALA A 56 11.44 4.91 -8.60
CA ALA A 56 10.94 4.30 -7.37
C ALA A 56 11.58 4.94 -6.13
N ALA A 57 10.77 5.13 -5.08
CA ALA A 57 11.21 5.70 -3.80
C ALA A 57 10.65 4.87 -2.64
N THR A 58 11.29 3.73 -2.32
CA THR A 58 10.91 2.95 -1.14
C THR A 58 11.26 3.72 0.13
N ILE A 59 10.31 3.80 1.08
CA ILE A 59 10.43 4.60 2.31
C ILE A 59 10.60 3.66 3.50
N GLY A 60 11.58 3.96 4.36
CA GLY A 60 11.82 3.23 5.59
C GLY A 60 12.61 4.05 6.60
N ILE A 61 12.86 3.47 7.77
CA ILE A 61 13.68 4.06 8.83
C ILE A 61 14.86 3.13 9.11
N ILE A 62 16.08 3.62 8.97
CA ILE A 62 17.29 2.87 9.23
C ILE A 62 18.09 3.60 10.31
N LYS A 63 18.34 2.92 11.44
CA LYS A 63 19.05 3.48 12.61
C LYS A 63 18.48 4.83 13.06
N GLY A 64 17.13 4.95 13.03
CA GLY A 64 16.41 6.17 13.42
C GLY A 64 16.38 7.27 12.37
N GLU A 65 16.93 7.06 11.19
CA GLU A 65 16.90 8.03 10.09
C GLU A 65 15.82 7.68 9.08
N ILE A 66 14.93 8.61 8.77
CA ILE A 66 13.94 8.43 7.70
C ILE A 66 14.68 8.51 6.37
N LYS A 67 14.63 7.42 5.61
CA LYS A 67 15.21 7.33 4.27
C LYS A 67 14.12 7.21 3.20
N ILE A 68 14.32 7.87 2.07
CA ILE A 68 13.42 7.88 0.92
C ILE A 68 14.25 7.51 -0.31
N GLY A 69 13.97 6.35 -0.89
CA GLY A 69 14.84 5.67 -1.83
C GLY A 69 15.86 4.79 -1.07
N LEU A 70 15.36 3.68 -0.49
CA LEU A 70 16.24 2.69 0.17
C LEU A 70 17.15 2.03 -0.85
N ASN A 71 18.43 1.86 -0.53
CA ASN A 71 19.36 1.09 -1.32
C ASN A 71 19.29 -0.42 -0.95
N ASP A 72 20.07 -1.26 -1.65
CA ASP A 72 20.05 -2.71 -1.47
C ASP A 72 20.42 -3.13 -0.05
N GLU A 73 21.37 -2.44 0.60
CA GLU A 73 21.76 -2.71 2.00
C GLU A 73 20.62 -2.38 2.97
N ASP A 74 19.94 -1.25 2.77
CA ASP A 74 18.79 -0.85 3.58
C ASP A 74 17.61 -1.84 3.43
N LEU A 75 17.35 -2.30 2.21
CA LEU A 75 16.32 -3.29 1.91
C LEU A 75 16.64 -4.64 2.57
N GLU A 76 17.89 -5.09 2.50
CA GLU A 76 18.36 -6.33 3.14
C GLU A 76 18.22 -6.25 4.67
N ILE A 77 18.59 -5.09 5.27
CA ILE A 77 18.40 -4.87 6.71
C ILE A 77 16.91 -5.03 7.10
N LEU A 78 16.01 -4.43 6.36
CA LEU A 78 14.58 -4.55 6.64
C LEU A 78 14.03 -5.95 6.37
N ALA A 79 14.60 -6.68 5.41
CA ALA A 79 14.13 -8.01 5.03
C ALA A 79 14.57 -9.11 5.99
N THR A 80 15.75 -8.97 6.63
CA THR A 80 16.39 -10.07 7.37
C THR A 80 16.48 -9.82 8.88
N SER A 81 16.42 -8.55 9.33
CA SER A 81 16.56 -8.24 10.77
C SER A 81 15.32 -8.66 11.55
N LYS A 82 15.54 -9.32 12.69
CA LYS A 82 14.46 -9.80 13.58
C LYS A 82 13.72 -8.66 14.32
N ASN A 83 14.40 -7.53 14.54
CA ASN A 83 13.92 -6.42 15.36
C ASN A 83 13.67 -5.17 14.48
N VAL A 84 12.76 -5.31 13.50
CA VAL A 84 12.29 -4.18 12.70
C VAL A 84 10.92 -3.77 13.21
N ASP A 85 10.78 -2.53 13.67
CA ASP A 85 9.50 -2.00 14.13
C ASP A 85 8.54 -1.82 12.94
N LYS A 86 7.26 -2.12 13.15
CA LYS A 86 6.19 -1.69 12.25
C LYS A 86 5.77 -0.29 12.67
N VAL A 87 6.02 0.70 11.82
CA VAL A 87 5.81 2.10 12.18
C VAL A 87 4.56 2.67 11.50
N SER A 88 3.67 3.17 12.35
CA SER A 88 2.58 4.07 11.99
C SER A 88 2.83 5.44 12.64
N LEU A 89 1.94 6.42 12.43
CA LEU A 89 2.18 7.79 12.90
C LEU A 89 2.30 7.91 14.42
N HIS A 90 1.61 7.04 15.17
CA HIS A 90 1.61 7.10 16.63
C HIS A 90 2.96 6.73 17.26
N ASN A 91 3.79 5.90 16.58
CA ASN A 91 5.04 5.39 17.15
C ASN A 91 6.30 5.76 16.33
N ILE A 92 6.17 6.51 15.22
CA ILE A 92 7.32 6.89 14.40
C ILE A 92 8.38 7.69 15.19
N ALA A 93 7.95 8.63 16.03
CA ALA A 93 8.87 9.45 16.82
C ALA A 93 9.67 8.61 17.82
N LEU A 94 9.06 7.58 18.40
CA LEU A 94 9.74 6.66 19.31
C LEU A 94 10.81 5.84 18.59
N SER A 95 10.49 5.25 17.42
CA SER A 95 11.47 4.47 16.64
C SER A 95 12.67 5.33 16.19
N ILE A 96 12.43 6.61 15.86
CA ILE A 96 13.50 7.57 15.53
C ILE A 96 14.36 7.86 16.78
N TYR A 97 13.73 8.15 17.92
CA TYR A 97 14.40 8.45 19.18
C TYR A 97 15.28 7.29 19.64
N GLU A 98 14.76 6.07 19.55
CA GLU A 98 15.47 4.83 19.93
C GLU A 98 16.47 4.35 18.85
N LYS A 99 16.62 5.09 17.75
CA LYS A 99 17.53 4.76 16.63
C LYS A 99 17.28 3.36 16.04
N LYS A 100 16.02 2.93 15.97
CA LYS A 100 15.63 1.61 15.47
C LYS A 100 15.62 1.56 13.95
N ASN A 101 15.64 0.34 13.42
CA ASN A 101 15.22 0.04 12.06
C ASN A 101 13.69 -0.17 12.07
N ALA A 102 13.00 0.44 11.12
CA ALA A 102 11.55 0.35 11.08
C ALA A 102 11.00 0.40 9.66
N ALA A 103 9.99 -0.40 9.43
CA ALA A 103 9.24 -0.45 8.18
C ALA A 103 7.99 0.46 8.28
N THR A 104 7.80 1.29 7.26
CA THR A 104 6.70 2.26 7.20
C THR A 104 5.43 1.64 6.63
N THR A 105 4.28 1.86 7.31
CA THR A 105 2.94 1.49 6.81
C THR A 105 2.52 2.40 5.66
N VAL A 106 1.41 2.07 5.00
CA VAL A 106 0.76 2.94 4.00
C VAL A 106 0.58 4.36 4.56
N ALA A 107 -0.01 4.49 5.76
CA ALA A 107 -0.22 5.78 6.44
C ALA A 107 1.08 6.56 6.58
N THR A 108 2.12 5.93 7.11
CA THR A 108 3.40 6.59 7.35
C THR A 108 4.10 6.96 6.07
N SER A 109 4.07 6.07 5.07
CA SER A 109 4.69 6.31 3.76
C SER A 109 4.02 7.47 3.02
N ILE A 110 2.68 7.54 3.02
CA ILE A 110 1.93 8.66 2.45
C ILE A 110 2.27 9.97 3.14
N ASN A 111 2.29 9.98 4.48
CA ASN A 111 2.61 11.17 5.28
C ASN A 111 4.02 11.69 4.99
N ILE A 112 5.00 10.80 4.84
CA ILE A 112 6.39 11.18 4.51
C ILE A 112 6.50 11.66 3.07
N ALA A 113 5.96 10.90 2.12
CA ALA A 113 6.03 11.18 0.69
C ALA A 113 5.41 12.53 0.33
N SER A 114 4.23 12.84 0.90
CA SER A 114 3.53 14.10 0.67
C SER A 114 4.33 15.33 1.10
N LYS A 115 5.12 15.22 2.18
CA LYS A 115 5.96 16.32 2.70
C LYS A 115 7.12 16.72 1.80
N ILE A 116 7.51 15.85 0.88
CA ILE A 116 8.61 16.12 -0.07
C ILE A 116 8.13 16.24 -1.51
N GLY A 117 6.80 16.31 -1.74
CA GLY A 117 6.22 16.54 -3.05
C GLY A 117 6.10 15.31 -3.94
N ILE A 118 6.21 14.10 -3.40
CA ILE A 118 5.87 12.88 -4.13
C ILE A 118 4.35 12.72 -4.12
N ASN A 119 3.73 12.61 -5.29
CA ASN A 119 2.28 12.55 -5.46
C ASN A 119 1.74 11.16 -5.77
N PHE A 120 2.59 10.18 -6.06
CA PHE A 120 2.18 8.81 -6.41
C PHE A 120 2.71 7.81 -5.39
N PHE A 121 1.86 6.85 -5.04
CA PHE A 121 2.19 5.79 -4.10
C PHE A 121 1.58 4.47 -4.57
N ALA A 122 2.33 3.39 -4.47
CA ALA A 122 1.84 2.04 -4.77
C ALA A 122 1.95 1.13 -3.54
N THR A 123 0.90 0.35 -3.33
CA THR A 123 0.82 -0.68 -2.29
C THR A 123 0.05 -1.89 -2.81
N GLY A 124 0.16 -3.02 -2.14
CA GLY A 124 -0.69 -4.18 -2.42
C GLY A 124 -2.15 -3.89 -2.10
N GLY A 125 -2.42 -3.39 -0.91
CA GLY A 125 -3.75 -3.03 -0.43
C GLY A 125 -3.71 -2.18 0.82
N ILE A 126 -4.68 -1.28 0.94
CA ILE A 126 -4.80 -0.40 2.10
C ILE A 126 -5.35 -1.13 3.32
N GLY A 127 -5.07 -0.59 4.50
CA GLY A 127 -5.84 -0.89 5.70
C GLY A 127 -7.23 -0.24 5.63
N GLY A 128 -8.11 -0.62 6.53
CA GLY A 128 -9.48 -0.16 6.54
C GLY A 128 -10.13 -0.37 7.89
N VAL A 129 -11.42 -0.63 7.90
CA VAL A 129 -12.21 -0.98 9.07
C VAL A 129 -12.02 -2.48 9.36
N HIS A 130 -11.59 -2.84 10.56
CA HIS A 130 -11.44 -4.24 10.95
C HIS A 130 -12.79 -4.88 11.26
N LEU A 131 -12.88 -6.21 11.07
CA LEU A 131 -14.05 -6.97 11.49
C LEU A 131 -14.25 -6.82 13.00
N GLY A 132 -15.47 -6.45 13.42
CA GLY A 132 -15.77 -6.18 14.84
C GLY A 132 -15.43 -4.76 15.32
N ALA A 133 -15.08 -3.85 14.41
CA ALA A 133 -14.75 -2.45 14.75
C ALA A 133 -15.90 -1.71 15.46
N GLU A 134 -17.15 -2.15 15.30
CA GLU A 134 -18.29 -1.62 16.05
C GLU A 134 -18.18 -1.83 17.57
N LYS A 135 -17.33 -2.77 18.02
CA LYS A 135 -17.12 -3.09 19.45
C LYS A 135 -15.85 -2.43 20.00
N ASN A 136 -14.78 -2.35 19.19
CA ASN A 136 -13.45 -1.95 19.65
C ASN A 136 -12.91 -0.70 18.94
N SER A 137 -13.62 -0.18 17.94
CA SER A 137 -13.21 0.97 17.12
C SER A 137 -11.89 0.75 16.37
N ASP A 138 -11.54 -0.52 16.03
CA ASP A 138 -10.31 -0.85 15.33
C ASP A 138 -10.39 -0.46 13.84
N VAL A 139 -9.85 0.71 13.54
CA VAL A 139 -9.81 1.31 12.20
C VAL A 139 -8.38 1.71 11.88
N SER A 140 -7.90 1.33 10.70
CA SER A 140 -6.54 1.63 10.27
C SER A 140 -6.30 3.14 10.14
N ALA A 141 -5.12 3.59 10.60
CA ALA A 141 -4.64 4.94 10.37
C ALA A 141 -4.47 5.28 8.88
N ASP A 142 -4.44 4.29 8.00
CA ASP A 142 -4.36 4.49 6.56
C ASP A 142 -5.53 5.36 6.07
N LEU A 143 -6.76 5.12 6.57
CA LEU A 143 -7.94 5.90 6.18
C LEU A 143 -7.81 7.37 6.58
N THR A 144 -7.27 7.65 7.76
CA THR A 144 -7.03 9.01 8.23
C THR A 144 -5.98 9.71 7.37
N GLU A 145 -4.88 9.04 7.07
CA GLU A 145 -3.82 9.65 6.26
C GLU A 145 -4.21 9.81 4.79
N LEU A 146 -5.01 8.90 4.25
CA LEU A 146 -5.62 9.06 2.92
C LEU A 146 -6.54 10.30 2.86
N SER A 147 -7.24 10.64 3.94
CA SER A 147 -8.08 11.85 3.96
C SER A 147 -7.31 13.15 4.17
N ASN A 148 -6.14 13.09 4.82
CA ASN A 148 -5.37 14.26 5.21
C ASN A 148 -4.24 14.63 4.25
N ASN A 149 -3.86 13.74 3.34
CA ASN A 149 -2.76 13.94 2.42
C ASN A 149 -3.21 13.78 0.98
N LYS A 150 -2.78 14.71 0.12
CA LYS A 150 -2.98 14.61 -1.31
C LYS A 150 -1.99 13.59 -1.90
N MET A 151 -2.50 12.42 -2.26
CA MET A 151 -1.72 11.33 -2.84
C MET A 151 -2.56 10.54 -3.84
N PHE A 152 -1.98 10.14 -4.96
CA PHE A 152 -2.58 9.21 -5.92
C PHE A 152 -2.11 7.80 -5.57
N VAL A 153 -3.00 7.00 -5.02
CA VAL A 153 -2.66 5.70 -4.39
C VAL A 153 -3.19 4.56 -5.25
N ILE A 154 -2.28 3.77 -5.79
CA ILE A 154 -2.60 2.58 -6.57
C ILE A 154 -2.59 1.36 -5.65
N SER A 155 -3.71 0.62 -5.62
CA SER A 155 -3.86 -0.56 -4.76
C SER A 155 -4.86 -1.57 -5.34
N SER A 156 -4.80 -2.81 -4.86
CA SER A 156 -5.82 -3.83 -5.17
C SER A 156 -6.98 -3.80 -4.16
N GLY A 157 -7.42 -2.59 -3.77
CA GLY A 157 -8.46 -2.37 -2.79
C GLY A 157 -7.96 -2.39 -1.35
N ALA A 158 -8.86 -2.65 -0.42
CA ALA A 158 -8.53 -2.94 0.97
C ALA A 158 -8.20 -4.43 1.13
N LYS A 159 -7.35 -4.77 2.13
CA LYS A 159 -6.98 -6.16 2.40
C LYS A 159 -8.22 -7.01 2.67
N SER A 160 -8.31 -8.20 2.05
CA SER A 160 -9.51 -9.08 2.12
C SER A 160 -9.94 -9.48 3.54
N ILE A 161 -9.03 -9.41 4.52
CA ILE A 161 -9.27 -9.74 5.94
C ILE A 161 -10.03 -8.65 6.70
N LEU A 162 -10.33 -7.52 6.04
CA LEU A 162 -11.03 -6.37 6.63
C LEU A 162 -12.54 -6.45 6.34
N ASP A 163 -13.31 -5.62 7.03
CA ASP A 163 -14.70 -5.35 6.68
C ASP A 163 -14.71 -4.44 5.44
N LEU A 164 -14.79 -5.07 4.27
CA LEU A 164 -14.67 -4.37 2.99
C LEU A 164 -15.84 -3.39 2.76
N GLU A 165 -17.04 -3.74 3.21
CA GLU A 165 -18.23 -2.89 3.09
C GLU A 165 -18.06 -1.62 3.93
N LYS A 166 -17.81 -1.76 5.22
CA LYS A 166 -17.57 -0.61 6.11
C LYS A 166 -16.36 0.21 5.68
N THR A 167 -15.33 -0.44 5.13
CA THR A 167 -14.18 0.27 4.60
C THR A 167 -14.57 1.13 3.39
N PHE A 168 -15.35 0.59 2.46
CA PHE A 168 -15.80 1.30 1.27
C PHE A 168 -16.69 2.50 1.61
N GLU A 169 -17.64 2.34 2.54
CA GLU A 169 -18.47 3.41 3.06
C GLU A 169 -17.66 4.48 3.82
N LYS A 170 -16.65 4.06 4.57
CA LYS A 170 -15.78 4.98 5.29
C LYS A 170 -14.94 5.85 4.35
N LEU A 171 -14.48 5.29 3.23
CA LEU A 171 -13.77 6.04 2.18
C LEU A 171 -14.66 7.17 1.61
N GLU A 172 -15.95 6.90 1.38
CA GLU A 172 -16.90 7.91 0.93
C GLU A 172 -17.09 9.02 1.98
N THR A 173 -17.34 8.62 3.23
CA THR A 173 -17.49 9.56 4.36
C THR A 173 -16.29 10.50 4.48
N LEU A 174 -15.07 10.00 4.19
CA LEU A 174 -13.82 10.76 4.25
C LEU A 174 -13.55 11.58 2.97
N GLY A 175 -14.44 11.56 2.00
CA GLY A 175 -14.30 12.28 0.74
C GLY A 175 -13.14 11.81 -0.13
N ILE A 176 -12.82 10.52 -0.09
CA ILE A 176 -11.73 9.91 -0.85
C ILE A 176 -12.30 9.35 -2.16
N PRO A 177 -11.97 9.94 -3.35
CA PRO A 177 -12.41 9.42 -4.63
C PRO A 177 -11.88 8.00 -4.90
N ARG A 178 -12.75 7.14 -5.44
CA ARG A 178 -12.49 5.71 -5.68
C ARG A 178 -12.68 5.41 -7.16
N ILE A 179 -11.61 5.46 -7.92
CA ILE A 179 -11.63 5.13 -9.35
C ILE A 179 -10.94 3.79 -9.59
N ALA A 180 -11.17 3.18 -10.73
CA ALA A 180 -10.51 1.94 -11.09
C ALA A 180 -9.99 1.94 -12.53
N TYR A 181 -8.94 1.17 -12.77
CA TYR A 181 -8.43 0.85 -14.07
C TYR A 181 -9.01 -0.49 -14.54
N ASN A 182 -9.80 -0.48 -15.63
CA ASN A 182 -10.42 -1.65 -16.23
C ASN A 182 -11.33 -2.48 -15.28
N SER A 183 -11.98 -1.84 -14.30
CA SER A 183 -12.98 -2.47 -13.44
C SER A 183 -14.11 -1.51 -13.09
N ASP A 184 -15.33 -2.02 -12.98
CA ASP A 184 -16.48 -1.28 -12.49
C ASP A 184 -16.66 -1.39 -10.97
N PHE A 185 -15.89 -2.30 -10.33
CA PHE A 185 -15.99 -2.61 -8.92
C PHE A 185 -14.62 -2.52 -8.24
N MET A 186 -14.63 -2.26 -6.92
CA MET A 186 -13.43 -2.34 -6.10
C MET A 186 -12.89 -3.78 -6.12
N PRO A 187 -11.59 -3.99 -6.32
CA PRO A 187 -10.97 -5.31 -6.18
C PRO A 187 -11.06 -5.81 -4.74
N GLY A 188 -11.16 -7.13 -4.60
CA GLY A 188 -11.16 -7.78 -3.29
C GLY A 188 -9.79 -8.25 -2.83
N PHE A 189 -8.71 -7.56 -3.23
CA PHE A 189 -7.32 -7.86 -2.93
C PHE A 189 -6.85 -9.17 -3.59
N TRP A 190 -7.18 -10.34 -3.04
CA TRP A 190 -6.82 -11.64 -3.60
C TRP A 190 -7.78 -12.16 -4.69
N TYR A 191 -8.95 -11.54 -4.84
CA TYR A 191 -9.92 -11.87 -5.88
C TYR A 191 -10.27 -10.64 -6.72
N GLU A 192 -10.76 -10.87 -7.95
CA GLU A 192 -10.83 -9.81 -8.95
C GLU A 192 -11.75 -8.65 -8.56
N GLU A 193 -12.97 -8.91 -8.07
CA GLU A 193 -13.98 -7.87 -7.86
C GLU A 193 -14.88 -8.16 -6.67
N THR A 194 -15.19 -7.11 -5.91
CA THR A 194 -16.26 -7.07 -4.90
C THR A 194 -17.57 -6.68 -5.57
N ASN A 195 -18.60 -6.42 -4.75
CA ASN A 195 -19.88 -5.85 -5.23
C ASN A 195 -19.94 -4.31 -5.07
N PHE A 196 -18.85 -3.66 -4.64
CA PHE A 196 -18.78 -2.22 -4.37
C PHE A 196 -18.39 -1.49 -5.64
N LYS A 197 -19.34 -0.75 -6.23
CA LYS A 197 -19.15 -0.01 -7.48
C LYS A 197 -18.27 1.20 -7.25
N VAL A 198 -17.25 1.38 -8.10
CA VAL A 198 -16.36 2.54 -8.05
C VAL A 198 -16.99 3.78 -8.67
N ASP A 199 -16.49 4.96 -8.34
CA ASP A 199 -16.98 6.23 -8.84
C ASP A 199 -16.80 6.35 -10.36
N LYS A 200 -15.67 5.79 -10.89
CA LYS A 200 -15.41 5.76 -12.34
C LYS A 200 -14.47 4.61 -12.72
N ASN A 201 -14.84 3.90 -13.78
CA ASN A 201 -13.98 2.96 -14.50
C ASN A 201 -13.28 3.67 -15.64
N PHE A 202 -11.97 3.73 -15.62
CA PHE A 202 -11.14 4.23 -16.72
C PHE A 202 -10.56 3.07 -17.53
N LYS A 203 -10.60 3.19 -18.87
CA LYS A 203 -10.11 2.16 -19.78
C LYS A 203 -8.68 2.43 -20.31
N ASN A 204 -8.18 3.63 -20.08
CA ASN A 204 -6.83 4.00 -20.49
C ASN A 204 -6.15 4.90 -19.45
N ILE A 205 -4.82 4.85 -19.43
CA ILE A 205 -3.98 5.55 -18.45
C ILE A 205 -4.00 7.07 -18.68
N THR A 206 -4.08 7.51 -19.93
CA THR A 206 -4.07 8.94 -20.27
C THR A 206 -5.31 9.65 -19.70
N ASP A 207 -6.48 9.00 -19.72
CA ASP A 207 -7.68 9.60 -19.14
C ASP A 207 -7.63 9.62 -17.62
N ILE A 208 -6.98 8.62 -16.97
CA ILE A 208 -6.67 8.70 -15.54
C ILE A 208 -5.79 9.93 -15.27
N ALA A 209 -4.69 10.10 -16.02
CA ALA A 209 -3.78 11.22 -15.83
C ALA A 209 -4.50 12.58 -15.97
N LYS A 210 -5.35 12.75 -16.99
CA LYS A 210 -6.18 13.95 -17.16
C LYS A 210 -7.13 14.19 -15.99
N TYR A 211 -7.80 13.15 -15.50
CA TYR A 211 -8.67 13.24 -14.34
C TYR A 211 -7.89 13.70 -13.10
N LEU A 212 -6.70 13.11 -12.87
CA LEU A 212 -5.85 13.49 -11.73
C LEU A 212 -5.35 14.94 -11.83
N LYS A 213 -5.14 15.49 -13.04
CA LYS A 213 -4.85 16.92 -13.23
C LYS A 213 -6.04 17.81 -12.85
N ILE A 214 -7.26 17.38 -13.12
CA ILE A 214 -8.45 18.10 -12.65
C ILE A 214 -8.51 18.12 -11.13
N ILE A 215 -8.27 16.97 -10.47
CA ILE A 215 -8.19 16.85 -9.01
C ILE A 215 -7.09 17.75 -8.43
N GLU A 216 -5.93 17.79 -9.08
CA GLU A 216 -4.81 18.64 -8.68
C GLU A 216 -5.19 20.13 -8.75
N ASN A 217 -5.77 20.58 -9.86
CA ASN A 217 -6.18 21.95 -10.09
C ASN A 217 -7.37 22.38 -9.18
N PHE A 218 -8.23 21.44 -8.80
CA PHE A 218 -9.32 21.68 -7.86
C PHE A 218 -8.82 21.80 -6.40
N HIS A 219 -7.53 21.56 -6.17
CA HIS A 219 -6.92 21.56 -4.83
C HIS A 219 -7.60 20.59 -3.85
N HIS A 220 -8.05 19.44 -4.35
CA HIS A 220 -8.62 18.39 -3.51
C HIS A 220 -7.63 17.96 -2.43
N LYS A 221 -8.10 17.89 -1.18
CA LYS A 221 -7.20 17.69 -0.03
C LYS A 221 -6.89 16.22 0.25
N SER A 222 -7.85 15.33 -0.02
CA SER A 222 -7.65 13.90 0.23
C SER A 222 -6.89 13.23 -0.91
N SER A 223 -6.41 12.03 -0.64
CA SER A 223 -5.88 11.12 -1.67
C SER A 223 -6.96 10.67 -2.64
N VAL A 224 -6.56 10.16 -3.79
CA VAL A 224 -7.42 9.45 -4.75
C VAL A 224 -6.98 7.99 -4.76
N LEU A 225 -7.91 7.07 -4.54
CA LEU A 225 -7.67 5.63 -4.70
C LEU A 225 -7.90 5.23 -6.16
N ILE A 226 -6.89 4.61 -6.74
CA ILE A 226 -6.90 4.06 -8.09
C ILE A 226 -6.78 2.56 -7.97
N PHE A 227 -7.89 1.88 -8.12
CA PHE A 227 -7.95 0.44 -7.96
C PHE A 227 -7.44 -0.30 -9.19
N ASN A 228 -6.63 -1.33 -8.94
CA ASN A 228 -6.08 -2.23 -9.93
C ASN A 228 -6.30 -3.68 -9.48
N LYS A 229 -6.87 -4.51 -10.34
CA LYS A 229 -7.16 -5.90 -9.99
C LYS A 229 -5.88 -6.72 -9.85
N VAL A 230 -5.94 -7.74 -9.00
CA VAL A 230 -4.95 -8.81 -9.03
C VAL A 230 -4.91 -9.41 -10.45
N PRO A 231 -3.73 -9.78 -11.00
CA PRO A 231 -3.65 -10.46 -12.29
C PRO A 231 -4.55 -11.70 -12.31
N LYS A 232 -5.34 -11.86 -13.37
CA LYS A 232 -6.40 -12.89 -13.48
C LYS A 232 -5.90 -14.30 -13.20
N GLU A 233 -4.70 -14.61 -13.68
CA GLU A 233 -4.05 -15.91 -13.51
C GLU A 233 -3.57 -16.19 -12.07
N LYS A 234 -3.56 -15.16 -11.23
CA LYS A 234 -3.22 -15.21 -9.81
C LYS A 234 -4.40 -14.92 -8.88
N ALA A 235 -5.55 -14.57 -9.45
CA ALA A 235 -6.77 -14.35 -8.69
C ALA A 235 -7.24 -15.67 -8.05
N ILE A 236 -7.73 -15.57 -6.82
CA ILE A 236 -8.27 -16.70 -6.07
C ILE A 236 -9.80 -16.59 -6.07
N ASP A 237 -10.49 -17.70 -6.07
CA ASP A 237 -11.95 -17.72 -5.97
C ASP A 237 -12.42 -17.04 -4.67
N LYS A 238 -13.44 -16.17 -4.81
CA LYS A 238 -13.96 -15.36 -3.70
C LYS A 238 -14.46 -16.22 -2.54
N ASN A 239 -15.16 -17.33 -2.83
CA ASN A 239 -15.74 -18.19 -1.79
C ASN A 239 -14.63 -18.93 -1.02
N LEU A 240 -13.56 -19.34 -1.71
CA LEU A 240 -12.40 -19.94 -1.05
C LEU A 240 -11.74 -18.94 -0.09
N ILE A 241 -11.55 -17.70 -0.53
CA ILE A 241 -10.97 -16.65 0.32
C ILE A 241 -11.86 -16.40 1.55
N GLN A 242 -13.17 -16.29 1.38
CA GLN A 242 -14.10 -16.08 2.49
C GLN A 242 -14.02 -17.22 3.50
N ASN A 243 -14.01 -18.47 3.03
CA ASN A 243 -13.88 -19.63 3.91
C ASN A 243 -12.54 -19.63 4.69
N TRP A 244 -11.43 -19.33 4.03
CA TRP A 244 -10.14 -19.25 4.73
C TRP A 244 -10.07 -18.12 5.74
N ILE A 245 -10.69 -16.97 5.46
CA ILE A 245 -10.79 -15.86 6.40
C ILE A 245 -11.59 -16.28 7.63
N GLU A 246 -12.76 -16.88 7.46
CA GLU A 246 -13.60 -17.38 8.56
C GLU A 246 -12.85 -18.38 9.44
N LEU A 247 -12.23 -19.39 8.84
CA LEU A 247 -11.41 -20.37 9.58
C LEU A 247 -10.26 -19.71 10.35
N SER A 248 -9.59 -18.73 9.74
CA SER A 248 -8.48 -18.05 10.39
C SER A 248 -8.93 -17.15 11.55
N ILE A 249 -10.10 -16.51 11.43
CA ILE A 249 -10.71 -15.71 12.51
C ILE A 249 -11.09 -16.60 13.68
N ASP A 250 -11.70 -17.75 13.45
CA ASP A 250 -12.07 -18.68 14.51
C ASP A 250 -10.83 -19.22 15.19
N ARG A 251 -9.77 -19.51 14.44
CA ARG A 251 -8.49 -19.92 15.01
C ARG A 251 -7.83 -18.82 15.85
N ALA A 252 -7.92 -17.54 15.41
CA ALA A 252 -7.43 -16.41 16.19
C ALA A 252 -8.16 -16.27 17.53
N LYS A 253 -9.50 -16.47 17.53
CA LYS A 253 -10.31 -16.47 18.77
C LYS A 253 -9.90 -17.60 19.73
N GLU A 254 -9.72 -18.82 19.21
CA GLU A 254 -9.24 -19.96 20.01
C GLU A 254 -7.89 -19.70 20.69
N LEU A 255 -7.01 -18.93 20.04
CA LEU A 255 -5.67 -18.60 20.51
C LEU A 255 -5.59 -17.27 21.25
N ASP A 256 -6.73 -16.58 21.47
CA ASP A 256 -6.82 -15.24 22.09
C ASP A 256 -5.93 -14.17 21.41
N ILE A 257 -5.81 -14.27 20.08
CA ILE A 257 -5.02 -13.32 19.28
C ILE A 257 -5.90 -12.14 18.87
N ALA A 258 -5.48 -10.92 19.28
CA ALA A 258 -6.22 -9.69 19.01
C ALA A 258 -5.29 -8.48 18.75
N GLY A 259 -5.88 -7.33 18.43
CA GLY A 259 -5.16 -6.06 18.26
C GLY A 259 -4.12 -6.11 17.15
N LYS A 260 -2.92 -5.57 17.41
CA LYS A 260 -1.84 -5.43 16.44
C LYS A 260 -1.33 -6.76 15.85
N ASP A 261 -1.52 -7.87 16.57
CA ASP A 261 -1.03 -9.19 16.18
C ASP A 261 -2.04 -9.98 15.33
N LEU A 262 -3.30 -9.52 15.26
CA LEU A 262 -4.37 -10.20 14.51
C LEU A 262 -4.09 -10.20 13.00
N THR A 263 -3.79 -9.05 12.40
CA THR A 263 -3.53 -8.96 10.94
C THR A 263 -2.36 -9.85 10.48
N PRO A 264 -1.17 -9.83 11.12
CA PRO A 264 -0.08 -10.73 10.77
C PRO A 264 -0.45 -12.21 10.92
N PHE A 265 -1.18 -12.55 11.99
CA PHE A 265 -1.66 -13.92 12.20
C PHE A 265 -2.60 -14.38 11.09
N LEU A 266 -3.64 -13.60 10.76
CA LEU A 266 -4.60 -13.95 9.70
C LEU A 266 -3.91 -14.14 8.34
N ILE A 267 -2.97 -13.27 7.99
CA ILE A 267 -2.22 -13.39 6.74
C ILE A 267 -1.39 -14.69 6.73
N SER A 268 -0.73 -15.02 7.82
CA SER A 268 0.07 -16.24 7.95
C SER A 268 -0.79 -17.50 7.87
N GLU A 269 -1.92 -17.51 8.57
CA GLU A 269 -2.85 -18.65 8.60
C GLU A 269 -3.49 -18.88 7.23
N ILE A 270 -3.96 -17.82 6.57
CA ILE A 270 -4.50 -17.90 5.21
C ILE A 270 -3.43 -18.37 4.22
N ASN A 271 -2.18 -17.95 4.39
CA ASN A 271 -1.09 -18.44 3.55
C ASN A 271 -0.90 -19.95 3.69
N SER A 272 -0.97 -20.46 4.92
CA SER A 272 -0.92 -21.91 5.19
C SER A 272 -2.12 -22.64 4.58
N LEU A 273 -3.35 -22.19 4.85
CA LEU A 273 -4.59 -22.79 4.34
C LEU A 273 -4.66 -22.77 2.82
N SER A 274 -4.14 -21.74 2.18
CA SER A 274 -4.11 -21.57 0.73
C SER A 274 -2.98 -22.34 0.03
N GLN A 275 -2.08 -23.01 0.78
CA GLN A 275 -0.87 -23.64 0.24
C GLN A 275 -0.03 -22.65 -0.59
N ASN A 276 0.23 -21.48 -0.04
CA ASN A 276 0.96 -20.35 -0.63
C ASN A 276 0.28 -19.64 -1.82
N LYS A 277 -0.94 -19.98 -2.21
CA LYS A 277 -1.66 -19.27 -3.29
C LYS A 277 -1.89 -17.81 -2.94
N SER A 278 -2.21 -17.51 -1.67
CA SER A 278 -2.37 -16.12 -1.20
C SER A 278 -1.05 -15.33 -1.25
N LEU A 279 0.09 -15.98 -0.99
CA LEU A 279 1.42 -15.40 -1.14
C LEU A 279 1.72 -15.05 -2.60
N ASP A 280 1.44 -15.97 -3.52
CA ASP A 280 1.61 -15.76 -4.95
C ASP A 280 0.74 -14.62 -5.48
N ALA A 281 -0.54 -14.60 -5.08
CA ALA A 281 -1.47 -13.53 -5.45
C ALA A 281 -0.99 -12.17 -4.89
N ASN A 282 -0.54 -12.14 -3.63
CA ASN A 282 -0.02 -10.94 -2.97
C ASN A 282 1.22 -10.39 -3.68
N THR A 283 2.16 -11.26 -4.01
CA THR A 283 3.36 -10.90 -4.80
C THR A 283 2.97 -10.29 -6.14
N ALA A 284 2.08 -10.94 -6.88
CA ALA A 284 1.68 -10.50 -8.20
C ALA A 284 0.95 -9.15 -8.17
N LEU A 285 0.00 -8.96 -7.25
CA LEU A 285 -0.76 -7.70 -7.17
C LEU A 285 0.12 -6.51 -6.76
N ILE A 286 1.10 -6.69 -5.86
CA ILE A 286 2.02 -5.64 -5.44
C ILE A 286 2.84 -5.14 -6.63
N VAL A 287 3.46 -6.05 -7.38
CA VAL A 287 4.28 -5.70 -8.56
C VAL A 287 3.42 -5.08 -9.67
N ASN A 288 2.20 -5.61 -9.90
CA ASN A 288 1.26 -5.06 -10.88
C ASN A 288 0.81 -3.64 -10.53
N ASN A 289 0.57 -3.36 -9.24
CA ASN A 289 0.22 -2.02 -8.76
C ASN A 289 1.39 -1.04 -8.92
N ALA A 290 2.61 -1.46 -8.62
CA ALA A 290 3.82 -0.68 -8.82
C ALA A 290 4.02 -0.30 -10.30
N LEU A 291 3.84 -1.26 -11.21
CA LEU A 291 3.92 -1.03 -12.66
C LEU A 291 2.86 -0.02 -13.14
N LEU A 292 1.59 -0.20 -12.69
CA LEU A 292 0.50 0.71 -13.07
C LEU A 292 0.75 2.12 -12.51
N ALA A 293 1.20 2.22 -11.25
CA ALA A 293 1.53 3.49 -10.61
C ALA A 293 2.60 4.26 -11.40
N GLY A 294 3.67 3.57 -11.79
CA GLY A 294 4.71 4.17 -12.59
C GLY A 294 4.20 4.65 -13.96
N LYS A 295 3.40 3.84 -14.65
CA LYS A 295 2.80 4.24 -15.94
C LYS A 295 1.87 5.45 -15.80
N ILE A 296 1.04 5.52 -14.75
CA ILE A 296 0.15 6.67 -14.52
C ILE A 296 0.99 7.91 -14.16
N ALA A 297 1.96 7.78 -13.26
CA ALA A 297 2.84 8.87 -12.86
C ALA A 297 3.61 9.46 -14.06
N LYS A 298 4.12 8.59 -14.93
CA LYS A 298 4.79 9.03 -16.18
C LYS A 298 3.83 9.78 -17.11
N ASN A 299 2.61 9.27 -17.33
CA ASN A 299 1.61 9.96 -18.15
C ASN A 299 1.19 11.29 -17.52
N PHE A 300 1.04 11.35 -16.20
CA PHE A 300 0.70 12.56 -15.48
C PHE A 300 1.74 13.68 -15.64
N SER A 301 3.02 13.33 -15.73
CA SER A 301 4.09 14.31 -15.99
C SER A 301 4.12 14.84 -17.43
N LEU A 302 3.36 14.26 -18.35
CA LEU A 302 3.31 14.62 -19.77
C LEU A 302 2.05 15.44 -20.15
N VAL A 303 1.04 15.48 -19.29
CA VAL A 303 -0.21 16.24 -19.44
C VAL A 303 -0.27 17.35 -18.37
#